data_a306b9762cdeda85bfdc421859b60d70
#
_entry.id   a306b9762cdeda85bfdc421859b60d70
#
_cell.length_a   1.000
_cell.length_b   1.000
_cell.length_c   1.000
_cell.angle_alpha   90.00
_cell.angle_beta   90.00
_cell.angle_gamma   90.00
#
_symmetry.space_group_name_H-M   'P 1'
#
loop_
_entity.id
_entity.type
_entity.pdbx_description
1 polymer ?
#
loop_
_entity_poly.entity_id
_entity_poly.type
_entity_poly.pdbx_seq_one_letter_code
_entity_poly.pdbx_strand_id
1 'polypeptide(L)'
;MRSGCARERAPSTRNFGKRTQPSVRCSRGAGATSERARRSDERRTSIELFQIWINLPASQKFDPPSIRYLGAAHGAPWREEVVDGGTRVRTVLDEAIIAAASESESEGATPNQRPRAEVLHAHIPAGGSWTPRVGADSSCSLYCREGQVSVPGPAGMVTVKAGESCGFSASGAETITCANAARGESDVLLLVGERLREPVAMGGPIVMNHDWEIDEAYRELQAGTFLKRSKS
;
A
#
# COMPACT_ATOMS: atom_id res chain seq x y z
N MET A 1 -14.68 29.55 -55.74
CA MET A 1 -13.62 28.65 -55.30
C MET A 1 -13.02 29.27 -54.04
N ARG A 2 -13.23 28.68 -52.88
CA ARG A 2 -12.89 29.27 -51.57
C ARG A 2 -11.66 28.55 -51.04
N SER A 3 -10.55 29.26 -50.90
CA SER A 3 -9.33 28.81 -50.25
C SER A 3 -9.45 28.94 -48.73
N GLY A 4 -9.41 27.82 -48.03
CA GLY A 4 -9.36 27.78 -46.57
C GLY A 4 -7.94 27.87 -46.06
N CYS A 5 -7.65 28.90 -45.28
CA CYS A 5 -6.39 29.11 -44.61
C CYS A 5 -6.39 28.37 -43.26
N ALA A 6 -5.55 27.36 -43.10
CA ALA A 6 -5.31 26.70 -41.83
C ALA A 6 -4.43 27.58 -40.94
N ARG A 7 -4.93 27.93 -39.76
CA ARG A 7 -4.13 28.60 -38.71
C ARG A 7 -3.47 27.55 -37.84
N GLU A 8 -2.15 27.44 -37.95
CA GLU A 8 -1.31 26.78 -36.97
C GLU A 8 -1.35 27.54 -35.64
N ARG A 9 -1.69 26.83 -34.57
CA ARG A 9 -1.55 27.35 -33.22
C ARG A 9 -0.19 26.91 -32.65
N ALA A 10 0.64 27.89 -32.34
CA ALA A 10 1.90 27.70 -31.61
C ALA A 10 1.65 27.06 -30.22
N PRO A 11 2.59 26.24 -29.70
CA PRO A 11 2.48 25.67 -28.38
C PRO A 11 2.73 26.72 -27.31
N SER A 12 1.80 26.87 -26.37
CA SER A 12 1.92 27.77 -25.23
C SER A 12 2.94 27.16 -24.24
N THR A 13 4.02 27.88 -24.02
CA THR A 13 4.97 27.68 -22.92
C THR A 13 4.25 27.82 -21.59
N ARG A 14 3.98 26.71 -20.90
CA ARG A 14 3.52 26.75 -19.50
C ARG A 14 4.70 26.80 -18.56
N ASN A 15 4.77 27.90 -17.84
CA ASN A 15 5.65 28.15 -16.69
C ASN A 15 5.64 26.97 -15.70
N PHE A 16 6.78 26.32 -15.54
CA PHE A 16 7.09 25.44 -14.43
C PHE A 16 7.47 26.30 -13.23
N GLY A 17 6.56 26.51 -12.33
CA GLY A 17 6.82 27.28 -11.10
C GLY A 17 5.62 27.28 -10.15
N LYS A 18 5.07 26.12 -9.81
CA LYS A 18 4.15 26.01 -8.68
C LYS A 18 4.58 24.86 -7.79
N ARG A 19 4.91 25.19 -6.53
CA ARG A 19 5.06 24.23 -5.44
C ARG A 19 3.86 23.27 -5.49
N THR A 20 4.11 22.01 -5.76
CA THR A 20 3.08 20.98 -5.75
C THR A 20 2.67 20.73 -4.30
N GLN A 21 1.49 21.20 -3.94
CA GLN A 21 0.85 20.81 -2.68
C GLN A 21 0.53 19.30 -2.73
N PRO A 22 0.59 18.59 -1.58
CA PRO A 22 0.25 17.18 -1.54
C PRO A 22 -1.18 16.98 -2.02
N SER A 23 -1.36 16.10 -3.00
CA SER A 23 -2.69 15.73 -3.47
C SER A 23 -3.20 14.55 -2.65
N VAL A 24 -4.29 14.74 -1.93
CA VAL A 24 -5.01 13.67 -1.24
C VAL A 24 -6.15 13.20 -2.14
N ARG A 25 -6.19 11.92 -2.46
CA ARG A 25 -7.34 11.29 -3.12
C ARG A 25 -8.00 10.35 -2.11
N CYS A 26 -9.21 10.68 -1.69
CA CYS A 26 -10.07 9.72 -1.00
C CYS A 26 -10.85 8.93 -2.06
N SER A 27 -10.73 7.60 -2.01
CA SER A 27 -11.57 6.70 -2.79
C SER A 27 -12.40 5.86 -1.82
N ARG A 28 -13.69 5.68 -2.14
CA ARG A 28 -14.43 4.58 -1.51
C ARG A 28 -13.83 3.31 -2.11
N GLY A 29 -13.15 2.54 -1.28
CA GLY A 29 -12.69 1.22 -1.67
C GLY A 29 -13.91 0.46 -2.21
N ALA A 30 -13.76 -0.19 -3.37
CA ALA A 30 -14.72 -1.20 -3.79
C ALA A 30 -14.82 -2.16 -2.61
N GLY A 31 -15.94 -2.11 -1.90
CA GLY A 31 -16.12 -2.74 -0.62
C GLY A 31 -15.67 -4.18 -0.69
N ALA A 32 -14.92 -4.61 0.29
CA ALA A 32 -14.94 -6.01 0.67
C ALA A 32 -16.42 -6.36 0.83
N THR A 33 -16.97 -7.06 -0.15
CA THR A 33 -18.33 -7.55 -0.10
C THR A 33 -18.38 -8.55 1.03
N SER A 34 -18.70 -8.08 2.24
CA SER A 34 -19.18 -8.95 3.28
C SER A 34 -20.54 -9.45 2.81
N GLU A 35 -20.53 -10.55 2.07
CA GLU A 35 -21.70 -11.30 1.75
C GLU A 35 -22.19 -11.91 3.06
N ARG A 36 -23.05 -11.17 3.76
CA ARG A 36 -23.82 -11.66 4.90
C ARG A 36 -24.76 -12.75 4.41
N ALA A 37 -24.24 -13.94 4.23
CA ALA A 37 -25.07 -15.12 4.16
C ALA A 37 -25.71 -15.33 5.55
N ARG A 38 -26.95 -14.87 5.70
CA ARG A 38 -27.80 -15.20 6.84
C ARG A 38 -28.15 -16.69 6.76
N ARG A 39 -27.43 -17.51 7.50
CA ARG A 39 -27.90 -18.80 7.98
C ARG A 39 -27.63 -18.89 9.47
N SER A 40 -28.66 -19.15 10.22
CA SER A 40 -28.68 -19.47 11.63
C SER A 40 -27.86 -20.73 11.89
N ASP A 41 -26.65 -20.58 12.42
CA ASP A 41 -25.97 -21.61 13.16
C ASP A 41 -24.95 -20.99 14.13
N GLU A 42 -24.96 -21.46 15.35
CA GLU A 42 -24.30 -20.91 16.52
C GLU A 42 -22.82 -21.22 16.54
N ARG A 43 -22.00 -20.57 15.80
CA ARG A 43 -20.52 -20.38 15.90
C ARG A 43 -19.94 -19.94 14.56
N ARG A 44 -20.36 -18.82 14.04
CA ARG A 44 -19.67 -18.26 12.89
C ARG A 44 -18.51 -17.39 13.35
N THR A 45 -17.31 -17.92 13.31
CA THR A 45 -16.10 -17.11 13.23
C THR A 45 -16.06 -16.46 11.85
N SER A 46 -16.23 -15.14 11.77
CA SER A 46 -15.96 -14.40 10.54
C SER A 46 -14.46 -14.25 10.39
N ILE A 47 -13.95 -14.56 9.21
CA ILE A 47 -12.56 -14.30 8.84
C ILE A 47 -12.56 -13.01 8.01
N GLU A 48 -11.71 -12.05 8.38
CA GLU A 48 -11.40 -10.88 7.59
C GLU A 48 -9.97 -11.02 7.07
N LEU A 49 -9.78 -10.84 5.76
CA LEU A 49 -8.50 -10.98 5.09
C LEU A 49 -8.18 -9.72 4.30
N PHE A 50 -6.97 -9.21 4.47
CA PHE A 50 -6.41 -8.14 3.65
C PHE A 50 -5.34 -8.70 2.73
N GLN A 51 -5.57 -8.64 1.41
CA GLN A 51 -4.56 -8.96 0.42
C GLN A 51 -3.89 -7.66 -0.02
N ILE A 52 -2.63 -7.48 0.38
CA ILE A 52 -1.86 -6.28 0.11
C ILE A 52 -0.84 -6.61 -0.98
N TRP A 53 -0.85 -5.82 -2.06
CA TRP A 53 0.11 -5.94 -3.16
C TRP A 53 1.16 -4.85 -3.01
N ILE A 54 2.42 -5.28 -2.92
CA ILE A 54 3.59 -4.40 -2.85
C ILE A 54 4.35 -4.58 -4.16
N ASN A 55 4.48 -3.49 -4.95
CA ASN A 55 5.23 -3.54 -6.19
C ASN A 55 6.74 -3.57 -5.91
N LEU A 56 7.48 -4.30 -6.75
CA LEU A 56 8.93 -4.40 -6.70
C LEU A 56 9.57 -3.51 -7.78
N PRO A 57 10.80 -3.02 -7.57
CA PRO A 57 11.56 -2.34 -8.61
C PRO A 57 11.86 -3.31 -9.78
N ALA A 58 12.06 -2.76 -10.98
CA ALA A 58 12.34 -3.54 -12.19
C ALA A 58 13.48 -4.54 -12.00
N SER A 59 14.52 -4.14 -11.26
CA SER A 59 15.69 -4.97 -10.96
C SER A 59 15.38 -6.22 -10.13
N GLN A 60 14.23 -6.30 -9.47
CA GLN A 60 13.85 -7.40 -8.57
C GLN A 60 12.66 -8.22 -9.08
N LYS A 61 12.02 -7.81 -10.18
CA LYS A 61 10.80 -8.49 -10.67
C LYS A 61 11.05 -9.92 -11.16
N PHE A 62 12.28 -10.23 -11.56
CA PHE A 62 12.69 -11.55 -12.04
C PHE A 62 13.51 -12.35 -11.02
N ASP A 63 13.59 -11.86 -9.79
CA ASP A 63 14.23 -12.60 -8.72
C ASP A 63 13.49 -13.91 -8.42
N PRO A 64 14.16 -14.95 -7.92
CA PRO A 64 13.51 -16.21 -7.57
C PRO A 64 12.35 -15.97 -6.59
N PRO A 65 11.17 -16.58 -6.83
CA PRO A 65 10.03 -16.40 -5.94
C PRO A 65 10.32 -17.02 -4.57
N SER A 66 9.86 -16.35 -3.52
CA SER A 66 9.96 -16.87 -2.15
C SER A 66 8.64 -16.64 -1.40
N ILE A 67 8.36 -17.52 -0.43
CA ILE A 67 7.23 -17.41 0.49
C ILE A 67 7.82 -17.33 1.89
N ARG A 68 7.33 -16.38 2.67
CA ARG A 68 7.73 -16.20 4.06
C ARG A 68 6.51 -16.08 4.94
N TYR A 69 6.51 -16.83 6.02
CA TYR A 69 5.48 -16.74 7.04
C TYR A 69 5.93 -15.79 8.14
N LEU A 70 5.12 -14.80 8.46
CA LEU A 70 5.35 -13.83 9.51
C LEU A 70 4.51 -14.16 10.74
N GLY A 71 4.96 -13.74 11.90
CA GLY A 71 4.29 -13.94 13.18
C GLY A 71 5.13 -14.75 14.18
N ALA A 72 4.71 -14.77 15.43
CA ALA A 72 5.46 -15.38 16.52
C ALA A 72 5.79 -16.87 16.31
N ALA A 73 4.89 -17.62 15.66
CA ALA A 73 5.09 -19.04 15.36
C ALA A 73 6.22 -19.30 14.35
N HIS A 74 6.66 -18.29 13.62
CA HIS A 74 7.69 -18.37 12.57
C HIS A 74 8.94 -17.55 12.90
N GLY A 75 9.17 -17.22 14.19
CA GLY A 75 10.37 -16.46 14.61
C GLY A 75 10.38 -14.98 14.20
N ALA A 76 9.35 -14.49 13.55
CA ALA A 76 9.20 -13.10 13.11
C ALA A 76 7.94 -12.45 13.74
N PRO A 77 7.94 -12.23 15.08
CA PRO A 77 6.77 -11.70 15.78
C PRO A 77 6.49 -10.26 15.35
N TRP A 78 5.22 -9.92 15.31
CA TRP A 78 4.79 -8.54 15.20
C TRP A 78 5.27 -7.74 16.41
N ARG A 79 5.56 -6.47 16.19
CA ARG A 79 5.88 -5.55 17.28
C ARG A 79 4.64 -4.74 17.64
N GLU A 80 4.37 -4.63 18.91
CA GLU A 80 3.31 -3.78 19.43
C GLU A 80 3.89 -2.74 20.37
N GLU A 81 3.39 -1.52 20.26
CA GLU A 81 3.74 -0.41 21.14
C GLU A 81 2.52 0.44 21.44
N VAL A 82 2.58 1.15 22.56
CA VAL A 82 1.61 2.19 22.91
C VAL A 82 2.31 3.52 22.76
N VAL A 83 1.81 4.33 21.83
CA VAL A 83 2.34 5.66 21.53
C VAL A 83 1.46 6.73 22.19
N ASP A 84 1.82 8.00 21.96
CA ASP A 84 1.15 9.15 22.54
C ASP A 84 -0.39 9.07 22.42
N GLY A 85 -1.07 9.47 23.49
CA GLY A 85 -2.55 9.44 23.56
C GLY A 85 -3.16 8.05 23.72
N GLY A 86 -2.36 7.02 24.05
CA GLY A 86 -2.85 5.66 24.31
C GLY A 86 -3.16 4.88 23.02
N THR A 87 -2.70 5.33 21.88
CA THR A 87 -2.83 4.62 20.61
C THR A 87 -1.95 3.38 20.62
N ARG A 88 -2.55 2.22 20.36
CA ARG A 88 -1.84 0.94 20.23
C ARG A 88 -1.49 0.73 18.76
N VAL A 89 -0.21 0.56 18.48
CA VAL A 89 0.30 0.35 17.13
C VAL A 89 0.96 -1.02 17.04
N ARG A 90 0.54 -1.79 16.04
CA ARG A 90 1.18 -3.05 15.66
C ARG A 90 1.91 -2.87 14.34
N THR A 91 3.20 -3.04 14.33
CA THR A 91 3.98 -3.19 13.10
C THR A 91 3.81 -4.61 12.58
N VAL A 92 3.07 -4.74 11.47
CA VAL A 92 2.77 -6.05 10.85
C VAL A 92 3.88 -6.45 9.89
N LEU A 93 4.43 -5.48 9.17
CA LEU A 93 5.50 -5.65 8.20
C LEU A 93 6.44 -4.46 8.23
N ASP A 94 7.75 -4.71 8.27
CA ASP A 94 8.82 -3.78 7.96
C ASP A 94 10.11 -4.54 7.60
N GLU A 95 11.18 -3.83 7.31
CA GLU A 95 12.48 -4.42 6.95
C GLU A 95 13.03 -5.37 8.04
N ALA A 96 12.84 -5.03 9.31
CA ALA A 96 13.35 -5.85 10.42
C ALA A 96 12.56 -7.16 10.56
N ILE A 97 11.23 -7.12 10.42
CA ILE A 97 10.38 -8.32 10.46
C ILE A 97 10.70 -9.22 9.26
N ILE A 98 10.87 -8.64 8.06
CA ILE A 98 11.26 -9.39 6.86
C ILE A 98 12.65 -10.01 7.03
N ALA A 99 13.59 -9.30 7.67
CA ALA A 99 14.92 -9.82 7.97
C ALA A 99 14.86 -11.03 8.89
N ALA A 100 14.14 -10.92 10.01
CA ALA A 100 13.99 -12.00 10.97
C ALA A 100 13.37 -13.26 10.35
N ALA A 101 12.35 -13.09 9.51
CA ALA A 101 11.74 -14.20 8.77
C ALA A 101 12.72 -14.88 7.79
N SER A 102 13.71 -14.14 7.28
CA SER A 102 14.72 -14.69 6.35
C SER A 102 15.77 -15.53 7.03
N GLU A 103 16.07 -15.26 8.29
CA GLU A 103 17.05 -16.00 9.07
C GLU A 103 16.52 -17.39 9.51
N SER A 104 15.19 -17.54 9.60
CA SER A 104 14.55 -18.80 9.99
C SER A 104 14.39 -19.80 8.85
N GLU A 105 14.45 -19.36 7.59
CA GLU A 105 14.31 -20.19 6.40
C GLU A 105 15.64 -20.20 5.62
N SER A 106 16.40 -21.26 5.78
CA SER A 106 17.72 -21.46 5.19
C SER A 106 17.75 -21.46 3.66
N GLU A 107 18.93 -21.04 3.15
CA GLU A 107 19.50 -21.25 1.83
C GLU A 107 18.83 -20.56 0.62
N GLY A 108 19.39 -19.42 0.25
CA GLY A 108 19.26 -18.83 -1.07
C GLY A 108 18.62 -17.45 -1.17
N ALA A 109 18.07 -16.90 -0.11
CA ALA A 109 17.54 -15.54 -0.14
C ALA A 109 18.67 -14.51 -0.03
N THR A 110 18.97 -13.84 -1.12
CA THR A 110 19.91 -12.73 -1.11
C THR A 110 19.37 -11.56 -0.25
N PRO A 111 20.21 -10.93 0.60
CA PRO A 111 19.80 -9.85 1.50
C PRO A 111 19.21 -8.61 0.81
N ASN A 112 19.38 -8.49 -0.49
CA ASN A 112 18.96 -7.30 -1.27
C ASN A 112 17.51 -7.33 -1.78
N GLN A 113 16.74 -8.39 -1.52
CA GLN A 113 15.38 -8.56 -2.04
C GLN A 113 14.31 -8.15 -1.03
N ARG A 114 14.44 -6.98 -0.43
CA ARG A 114 13.48 -6.53 0.58
C ARG A 114 12.65 -5.37 0.03
N PRO A 115 11.33 -5.52 -0.08
CA PRO A 115 10.49 -4.37 -0.37
C PRO A 115 10.62 -3.38 0.78
N ARG A 116 11.00 -2.14 0.48
CA ARG A 116 10.97 -1.05 1.45
C ARG A 116 9.53 -0.61 1.65
N ALA A 117 8.82 -1.39 2.43
CA ALA A 117 7.43 -1.16 2.74
C ALA A 117 7.14 -1.46 4.20
N GLU A 118 6.23 -0.71 4.77
CA GLU A 118 5.74 -0.90 6.12
C GLU A 118 4.22 -1.08 6.11
N VAL A 119 3.73 -1.97 6.95
CA VAL A 119 2.32 -2.16 7.23
C VAL A 119 2.11 -1.98 8.73
N LEU A 120 1.41 -0.92 9.07
CA LEU A 120 1.11 -0.54 10.43
C LEU A 120 -0.39 -0.67 10.68
N HIS A 121 -0.77 -1.28 11.79
CA HIS A 121 -2.14 -1.41 12.26
C HIS A 121 -2.28 -0.65 13.57
N ALA A 122 -3.15 0.35 13.62
CA ALA A 122 -3.31 1.21 14.78
C ALA A 122 -4.74 1.24 15.28
N HIS A 123 -4.87 1.14 16.61
CA HIS A 123 -6.09 1.36 17.35
C HIS A 123 -5.99 2.70 18.07
N ILE A 124 -6.72 3.70 17.59
CA ILE A 124 -6.69 5.07 18.10
C ILE A 124 -7.91 5.28 19.02
N PRO A 125 -7.71 5.52 20.32
CA PRO A 125 -8.82 5.71 21.23
C PRO A 125 -9.63 6.97 20.91
N ALA A 126 -10.83 7.08 21.46
CA ALA A 126 -11.67 8.26 21.33
C ALA A 126 -10.93 9.53 21.78
N GLY A 127 -10.90 10.56 20.95
CA GLY A 127 -10.16 11.80 21.18
C GLY A 127 -8.64 11.67 21.10
N GLY A 128 -8.12 10.48 20.80
CA GLY A 128 -6.69 10.24 20.62
C GLY A 128 -6.18 10.65 19.24
N SER A 129 -4.87 10.58 19.09
CA SER A 129 -4.21 10.84 17.82
C SER A 129 -3.00 9.93 17.64
N TRP A 130 -2.59 9.77 16.40
CA TRP A 130 -1.41 9.01 16.00
C TRP A 130 -0.66 9.76 14.91
N THR A 131 0.65 9.91 15.07
CA THR A 131 1.49 10.63 14.10
C THR A 131 2.65 9.76 13.65
N PRO A 132 2.40 8.78 12.74
CA PRO A 132 3.45 7.93 12.20
C PRO A 132 4.44 8.71 11.34
N ARG A 133 5.69 8.24 11.34
CA ARG A 133 6.72 8.67 10.37
C ARG A 133 6.52 7.91 9.07
N VAL A 134 6.57 8.62 7.95
CA VAL A 134 6.29 8.04 6.63
C VAL A 134 7.41 8.25 5.61
N GLY A 135 8.44 8.98 5.97
CA GLY A 135 9.52 9.35 5.04
C GLY A 135 9.08 10.33 3.93
N ALA A 136 9.97 11.25 3.60
CA ALA A 136 9.66 12.37 2.69
C ALA A 136 9.38 11.96 1.24
N ASP A 137 9.81 10.79 0.80
CA ASP A 137 9.64 10.26 -0.56
C ASP A 137 8.83 8.96 -0.61
N SER A 138 7.95 8.78 0.36
CA SER A 138 7.10 7.60 0.43
C SER A 138 5.74 7.83 -0.22
N SER A 139 5.17 6.75 -0.71
CA SER A 139 3.75 6.61 -1.05
C SER A 139 3.04 5.99 0.15
N CYS A 140 1.96 6.61 0.60
CA CYS A 140 1.22 6.15 1.76
C CYS A 140 -0.25 5.97 1.43
N SER A 141 -0.87 4.94 1.99
CA SER A 141 -2.30 4.71 1.93
C SER A 141 -2.82 4.33 3.31
N LEU A 142 -3.80 5.10 3.79
CA LEU A 142 -4.50 4.82 5.03
C LEU A 142 -5.87 4.23 4.69
N TYR A 143 -6.21 3.11 5.29
CA TYR A 143 -7.52 2.49 5.24
C TYR A 143 -8.13 2.51 6.63
N CYS A 144 -9.34 3.06 6.78
CA CYS A 144 -10.09 3.04 8.01
C CYS A 144 -10.96 1.78 8.04
N ARG A 145 -10.63 0.83 8.93
CA ARG A 145 -11.36 -0.43 9.06
C ARG A 145 -12.63 -0.24 9.91
N GLU A 146 -12.51 0.46 11.02
CA GLU A 146 -13.62 0.78 11.93
C GLU A 146 -13.52 2.21 12.47
N GLY A 147 -14.64 2.82 12.77
CA GLY A 147 -14.69 4.18 13.27
C GLY A 147 -14.47 5.23 12.20
N GLN A 148 -13.71 6.27 12.53
CA GLN A 148 -13.32 7.32 11.59
C GLN A 148 -12.10 8.08 12.10
N VAL A 149 -11.27 8.57 11.20
CA VAL A 149 -10.13 9.42 11.52
C VAL A 149 -10.10 10.65 10.62
N SER A 150 -9.56 11.74 11.15
CA SER A 150 -9.31 12.95 10.39
C SER A 150 -7.82 13.05 10.08
N VAL A 151 -7.49 13.33 8.83
CA VAL A 151 -6.11 13.45 8.32
C VAL A 151 -5.94 14.78 7.60
N PRO A 152 -4.72 15.36 7.53
CA PRO A 152 -4.47 16.57 6.76
C PRO A 152 -4.75 16.36 5.29
N GLY A 153 -5.46 17.29 4.67
CA GLY A 153 -5.72 17.34 3.23
C GLY A 153 -5.34 18.71 2.63
N PRO A 154 -5.40 18.87 1.31
CA PRO A 154 -4.99 20.10 0.62
C PRO A 154 -5.78 21.34 1.03
N ALA A 155 -7.03 21.16 1.40
CA ALA A 155 -7.97 22.25 1.76
C ALA A 155 -8.38 22.21 3.24
N GLY A 156 -7.66 21.46 4.08
CA GLY A 156 -7.97 21.28 5.50
C GLY A 156 -8.07 19.81 5.89
N MET A 157 -8.68 19.52 7.02
CA MET A 157 -8.82 18.15 7.51
C MET A 157 -9.84 17.37 6.69
N VAL A 158 -9.48 16.14 6.33
CA VAL A 158 -10.34 15.18 5.61
C VAL A 158 -10.69 14.05 6.56
N THR A 159 -11.97 13.71 6.67
CA THR A 159 -12.43 12.59 7.47
C THR A 159 -12.49 11.33 6.62
N VAL A 160 -11.82 10.28 7.06
CA VAL A 160 -11.83 8.94 6.47
C VAL A 160 -12.66 8.05 7.39
N LYS A 161 -13.75 7.50 6.88
CA LYS A 161 -14.70 6.67 7.63
C LYS A 161 -14.43 5.18 7.39
N ALA A 162 -15.03 4.34 8.21
CA ALA A 162 -14.98 2.89 8.06
C ALA A 162 -15.28 2.45 6.62
N GLY A 163 -14.42 1.64 6.03
CA GLY A 163 -14.47 1.19 4.64
C GLY A 163 -13.92 2.17 3.61
N GLU A 164 -13.43 3.34 4.03
CA GLU A 164 -12.81 4.32 3.13
C GLU A 164 -11.29 4.28 3.23
N SER A 165 -10.63 4.68 2.15
CA SER A 165 -9.18 4.83 2.11
C SER A 165 -8.77 6.22 1.64
N CYS A 166 -7.59 6.65 2.08
CA CYS A 166 -7.00 7.93 1.71
C CYS A 166 -5.54 7.72 1.31
N GLY A 167 -5.19 8.11 0.08
CA GLY A 167 -3.82 8.09 -0.40
C GLY A 167 -3.12 9.42 -0.16
N PHE A 168 -1.87 9.36 0.29
CA PHE A 168 -1.03 10.52 0.51
C PHE A 168 0.14 10.51 -0.47
N SER A 169 0.33 11.62 -1.13
CA SER A 169 1.54 11.91 -1.89
C SER A 169 2.49 12.66 -0.97
N ALA A 170 3.41 11.98 -0.35
CA ALA A 170 4.42 12.63 0.46
C ALA A 170 5.37 13.44 -0.42
N SER A 171 5.10 14.72 -0.59
CA SER A 171 6.05 15.69 -1.10
C SER A 171 6.59 16.50 0.09
N GLY A 172 7.61 15.94 0.78
CA GLY A 172 8.30 16.65 1.86
C GLY A 172 7.70 16.55 3.26
N ALA A 173 6.57 15.83 3.45
CA ALA A 173 6.07 15.56 4.80
C ALA A 173 6.71 14.28 5.34
N GLU A 174 7.32 14.35 6.52
CA GLU A 174 7.91 13.18 7.19
C GLU A 174 6.92 12.46 8.11
N THR A 175 5.77 13.06 8.36
CA THR A 175 4.76 12.53 9.28
C THR A 175 3.35 12.80 8.76
N ILE A 176 2.40 11.95 9.18
CA ILE A 176 0.97 12.12 8.94
C ILE A 176 0.25 12.05 10.28
N THR A 177 -0.50 13.09 10.64
CA THR A 177 -1.29 13.05 11.86
C THR A 177 -2.69 12.52 11.57
N CYS A 178 -3.07 11.43 12.26
CA CYS A 178 -4.38 10.82 12.22
C CYS A 178 -5.07 11.13 13.56
N ALA A 179 -6.13 11.93 13.56
CA ALA A 179 -6.87 12.29 14.77
C ALA A 179 -8.22 11.57 14.80
N ASN A 180 -8.53 10.92 15.92
CA ASN A 180 -9.83 10.31 16.14
C ASN A 180 -10.74 11.24 16.95
N ALA A 181 -11.63 11.94 16.26
CA ALA A 181 -12.66 12.79 16.89
C ALA A 181 -13.98 12.03 17.15
N ALA A 182 -14.04 10.73 16.90
CA ALA A 182 -15.22 9.92 17.19
C ALA A 182 -15.36 9.62 18.69
N ARG A 183 -16.55 9.18 19.09
CA ARG A 183 -16.83 8.78 20.48
C ARG A 183 -16.28 7.40 20.85
N GLY A 184 -15.91 6.59 19.86
CA GLY A 184 -15.36 5.24 20.01
C GLY A 184 -13.93 5.14 19.49
N GLU A 185 -13.32 3.99 19.69
CA GLU A 185 -12.01 3.65 19.10
C GLU A 185 -12.11 3.61 17.57
N SER A 186 -11.06 4.02 16.89
CA SER A 186 -10.91 3.87 15.44
C SER A 186 -9.80 2.90 15.15
N ASP A 187 -10.02 2.03 14.15
CA ASP A 187 -9.10 1.00 13.71
C ASP A 187 -8.66 1.32 12.28
N VAL A 188 -7.34 1.47 12.07
CA VAL A 188 -6.78 1.89 10.80
C VAL A 188 -5.57 1.05 10.40
N LEU A 189 -5.45 0.81 9.09
CA LEU A 189 -4.23 0.27 8.47
C LEU A 189 -3.54 1.39 7.72
N LEU A 190 -2.24 1.55 7.96
CA LEU A 190 -1.37 2.44 7.20
C LEU A 190 -0.36 1.60 6.42
N LEU A 191 -0.35 1.80 5.12
CA LEU A 191 0.61 1.22 4.19
C LEU A 191 1.58 2.30 3.77
N VAL A 192 2.86 2.07 3.96
CA VAL A 192 3.93 2.99 3.58
C VAL A 192 4.89 2.25 2.67
N GLY A 193 5.28 2.85 1.56
CA GLY A 193 6.25 2.27 0.63
C GLY A 193 7.08 3.34 -0.06
N GLU A 194 8.35 3.01 -0.33
CA GLU A 194 9.22 3.85 -1.14
C GLU A 194 8.66 4.01 -2.56
N ARG A 195 8.78 5.20 -3.12
CA ARG A 195 8.38 5.46 -4.51
C ARG A 195 9.40 4.87 -5.46
N LEU A 196 8.99 3.91 -6.27
CA LEU A 196 9.88 3.28 -7.26
C LEU A 196 10.24 4.22 -8.41
N ARG A 197 9.36 5.19 -8.75
CA ARG A 197 9.56 6.15 -9.86
C ARG A 197 9.78 5.48 -11.21
N GLU A 198 9.23 4.30 -11.37
CA GLU A 198 9.29 3.48 -12.57
C GLU A 198 7.91 3.40 -13.23
N PRO A 199 7.85 3.12 -14.55
CA PRO A 199 6.58 2.80 -15.20
C PRO A 199 5.90 1.59 -14.55
N VAL A 200 4.58 1.55 -14.60
CA VAL A 200 3.78 0.42 -14.09
C VAL A 200 2.80 -0.01 -15.17
N ALA A 201 2.94 -1.26 -15.61
CA ALA A 201 1.98 -1.96 -16.44
C ALA A 201 1.29 -3.05 -15.61
N MET A 202 -0.02 -3.23 -15.77
CA MET A 202 -0.79 -4.19 -15.00
C MET A 202 -1.71 -4.99 -15.93
N GLY A 203 -1.61 -6.31 -15.84
CA GLY A 203 -2.45 -7.24 -16.59
C GLY A 203 -2.91 -8.40 -15.71
N GLY A 204 -4.19 -8.37 -15.29
CA GLY A 204 -4.71 -9.35 -14.32
C GLY A 204 -3.87 -9.37 -13.04
N PRO A 205 -3.32 -10.54 -12.64
CA PRO A 205 -2.51 -10.66 -11.42
C PRO A 205 -1.02 -10.30 -11.63
N ILE A 206 -0.63 -9.85 -12.83
CA ILE A 206 0.77 -9.59 -13.19
C ILE A 206 1.00 -8.08 -13.20
N VAL A 207 2.07 -7.62 -12.51
CA VAL A 207 2.51 -6.23 -12.49
C VAL A 207 3.96 -6.15 -12.97
N MET A 208 4.17 -5.42 -14.07
CA MET A 208 5.46 -5.23 -14.72
C MET A 208 5.73 -3.74 -14.94
N ASN A 209 6.80 -3.40 -15.66
CA ASN A 209 7.12 -2.02 -16.00
C ASN A 209 6.54 -1.60 -17.37
N HIS A 210 6.37 -2.55 -18.31
CA HIS A 210 5.88 -2.29 -19.65
C HIS A 210 4.82 -3.33 -20.09
N ASP A 211 3.91 -2.94 -20.98
CA ASP A 211 2.84 -3.80 -21.47
C ASP A 211 3.38 -5.04 -22.20
N TRP A 212 4.49 -4.90 -22.94
CA TRP A 212 5.11 -6.03 -23.64
C TRP A 212 5.61 -7.11 -22.67
N GLU A 213 6.00 -6.76 -21.44
CA GLU A 213 6.39 -7.72 -20.41
C GLU A 213 5.17 -8.50 -19.87
N ILE A 214 4.00 -7.86 -19.85
CA ILE A 214 2.74 -8.53 -19.53
C ILE A 214 2.40 -9.56 -20.61
N ASP A 215 2.53 -9.17 -21.89
CA ASP A 215 2.29 -10.06 -23.03
C ASP A 215 3.25 -11.25 -23.03
N GLU A 216 4.52 -11.02 -22.69
CA GLU A 216 5.51 -12.09 -22.54
C GLU A 216 5.14 -13.05 -21.42
N ALA A 217 4.78 -12.53 -20.24
CA ALA A 217 4.37 -13.34 -19.09
C ALA A 217 3.16 -14.22 -19.43
N TYR A 218 2.18 -13.72 -20.17
CA TYR A 218 1.04 -14.52 -20.61
C TYR A 218 1.43 -15.57 -21.66
N ARG A 219 2.35 -15.27 -22.56
CA ARG A 219 2.90 -16.26 -23.52
C ARG A 219 3.63 -17.39 -22.77
N GLU A 220 4.46 -17.05 -21.79
CA GLU A 220 5.16 -18.03 -20.94
C GLU A 220 4.18 -18.90 -20.14
N LEU A 221 3.11 -18.31 -19.59
CA LEU A 221 2.05 -19.07 -18.90
C LEU A 221 1.37 -20.09 -19.82
N GLN A 222 1.02 -19.67 -21.04
CA GLN A 222 0.40 -20.55 -22.04
C GLN A 222 1.34 -21.67 -22.52
N ALA A 223 2.63 -21.36 -22.63
CA ALA A 223 3.67 -22.32 -23.01
C ALA A 223 4.11 -23.24 -21.86
N GLY A 224 3.68 -22.99 -20.62
CA GLY A 224 4.11 -23.74 -19.43
C GLY A 224 5.58 -23.46 -19.03
N THR A 225 6.16 -22.34 -19.48
CA THR A 225 7.55 -21.95 -19.23
C THR A 225 7.71 -20.81 -18.21
N PHE A 226 6.61 -20.30 -17.68
CA PHE A 226 6.58 -19.19 -16.72
C PHE A 226 7.39 -19.48 -15.44
N LEU A 227 7.27 -20.67 -14.90
CA LEU A 227 8.08 -21.11 -13.77
C LEU A 227 9.41 -21.65 -14.29
N LYS A 228 10.47 -20.84 -14.16
CA LYS A 228 11.82 -21.28 -14.47
C LYS A 228 12.23 -22.33 -13.41
N ARG A 229 12.32 -23.60 -13.80
CA ARG A 229 12.85 -24.64 -12.93
C ARG A 229 14.30 -24.28 -12.59
N SER A 230 14.61 -24.13 -11.30
CA SER A 230 16.01 -24.09 -10.88
C SER A 230 16.66 -25.37 -11.40
N LYS A 231 17.75 -25.25 -12.14
CA LYS A 231 18.56 -26.42 -12.49
C LYS A 231 19.13 -26.97 -11.18
N SER A 232 18.60 -28.10 -10.76
CA SER A 232 19.17 -28.93 -9.69
C SER A 232 20.60 -29.38 -10.06
#